data_2f5a2b13e164657f3aad1b923e981646
#
_entry.id   2f5a2b13e164657f3aad1b923e981646
#
_cell.length_a   1.000
_cell.length_b   1.000
_cell.length_c   1.000
_cell.angle_alpha   90.00
_cell.angle_beta   90.00
_cell.angle_gamma   90.00
#
_symmetry.space_group_name_H-M   'P 1'
#
loop_
_entity.id
_entity.type
_entity.pdbx_description
1 polymer ?
#
loop_
_entity_poly.entity_id
_entity_poly.type
_entity_poly.pdbx_seq_one_letter_code
_entity_poly.pdbx_strand_id
1 'polypeptide(L)'
;MEDHVDGVVATWRDAHPDWDLSGMALLGRVSRIERLLEVRRLEVLRPEGLTTADVDVLASLWRHPAGLRPRDLRRTMMVGSGTLTPRLDRLEAAGWLRRRPDPDDLRGRVLVLAEAGRRRVPHLVECLLAVENEALAALPRTAVDRLVGDLGRLLSSLEDGPP
;
A
#
# COMPACT_ATOMS: atom_id res chain seq x y z
N MET A 1 25.51 -13.29 -3.12
CA MET A 1 25.11 -12.01 -3.77
C MET A 1 24.90 -11.02 -2.67
N GLU A 2 25.73 -10.00 -2.61
CA GLU A 2 25.63 -8.93 -1.62
C GLU A 2 24.72 -7.82 -2.13
N ASP A 3 23.82 -7.34 -1.29
CA ASP A 3 22.95 -6.24 -1.57
C ASP A 3 23.33 -4.98 -0.75
N HIS A 4 22.64 -3.86 -0.98
CA HIS A 4 22.92 -2.62 -0.28
C HIS A 4 22.78 -2.73 1.26
N VAL A 5 21.87 -3.59 1.75
CA VAL A 5 21.65 -3.76 3.19
C VAL A 5 22.78 -4.56 3.83
N ASP A 6 23.39 -5.50 3.09
CA ASP A 6 24.54 -6.25 3.57
C ASP A 6 25.70 -5.33 3.91
N GLY A 7 26.00 -4.33 3.06
CA GLY A 7 27.06 -3.35 3.33
C GLY A 7 26.78 -2.50 4.58
N VAL A 8 25.51 -2.07 4.77
CA VAL A 8 25.13 -1.31 5.97
C VAL A 8 25.26 -2.17 7.22
N VAL A 9 24.78 -3.41 7.19
CA VAL A 9 24.84 -4.36 8.32
C VAL A 9 26.29 -4.71 8.65
N ALA A 10 27.14 -4.92 7.64
CA ALA A 10 28.56 -5.22 7.85
C ALA A 10 29.26 -4.08 8.61
N THR A 11 29.06 -2.82 8.20
CA THR A 11 29.66 -1.66 8.88
C THR A 11 29.27 -1.59 10.36
N TRP A 12 28.00 -1.86 10.70
CA TRP A 12 27.56 -1.86 12.09
C TRP A 12 28.09 -3.06 12.87
N ARG A 13 28.21 -4.23 12.25
CA ARG A 13 28.78 -5.44 12.87
C ARG A 13 30.25 -5.25 13.21
N ASP A 14 31.01 -4.58 12.35
CA ASP A 14 32.42 -4.29 12.60
C ASP A 14 32.61 -3.31 13.77
N ALA A 15 31.75 -2.30 13.87
CA ALA A 15 31.76 -1.32 14.94
C ALA A 15 31.23 -1.85 16.29
N HIS A 16 30.24 -2.76 16.24
CA HIS A 16 29.50 -3.27 17.39
C HIS A 16 29.23 -4.78 17.26
N PRO A 17 30.24 -5.63 17.50
CA PRO A 17 30.15 -7.08 17.27
C PRO A 17 29.07 -7.79 18.11
N ASP A 18 28.72 -7.22 19.27
CA ASP A 18 27.74 -7.79 20.21
C ASP A 18 26.29 -7.40 19.90
N TRP A 19 26.03 -6.59 18.88
CA TRP A 19 24.67 -6.18 18.55
C TRP A 19 23.92 -7.24 17.72
N ASP A 20 22.67 -7.50 18.08
CA ASP A 20 21.78 -8.27 17.20
C ASP A 20 21.26 -7.37 16.08
N LEU A 21 21.76 -7.57 14.89
CA LEU A 21 21.42 -6.81 13.69
C LEU A 21 20.35 -7.49 12.83
N SER A 22 19.71 -8.56 13.31
CA SER A 22 18.70 -9.33 12.56
C SER A 22 17.52 -8.46 12.12
N GLY A 23 17.04 -7.59 13.00
CA GLY A 23 15.98 -6.63 12.68
C GLY A 23 16.38 -5.67 11.57
N MET A 24 17.59 -5.10 11.64
CA MET A 24 18.12 -4.22 10.60
C MET A 24 18.27 -4.95 9.26
N ALA A 25 18.78 -6.17 9.28
CA ALA A 25 18.97 -6.99 8.09
C ALA A 25 17.65 -7.31 7.39
N LEU A 26 16.60 -7.65 8.14
CA LEU A 26 15.28 -7.98 7.59
C LEU A 26 14.50 -6.72 7.19
N LEU A 27 14.26 -5.82 8.13
CA LEU A 27 13.39 -4.66 7.91
C LEU A 27 14.02 -3.63 6.98
N GLY A 28 15.35 -3.56 6.95
CA GLY A 28 16.08 -2.78 5.96
C GLY A 28 15.80 -3.23 4.52
N ARG A 29 15.73 -4.56 4.29
CA ARG A 29 15.34 -5.12 2.98
C ARG A 29 13.88 -4.84 2.65
N VAL A 30 12.97 -5.00 3.60
CA VAL A 30 11.54 -4.67 3.41
C VAL A 30 11.38 -3.21 2.98
N SER A 31 12.01 -2.28 3.72
CA SER A 31 11.95 -0.85 3.41
C SER A 31 12.60 -0.51 2.06
N ARG A 32 13.69 -1.18 1.72
CA ARG A 32 14.37 -0.97 0.43
C ARG A 32 13.54 -1.47 -0.74
N ILE A 33 12.96 -2.65 -0.61
CA ILE A 33 12.06 -3.26 -1.61
C ILE A 33 10.86 -2.34 -1.84
N GLU A 34 10.19 -1.91 -0.77
CA GLU A 34 9.02 -1.02 -0.89
C GLU A 34 9.37 0.28 -1.62
N ARG A 35 10.49 0.92 -1.30
CA ARG A 35 10.93 2.14 -1.99
C ARG A 35 11.19 1.92 -3.49
N LEU A 36 11.78 0.78 -3.86
CA LEU A 36 12.06 0.45 -5.27
C LEU A 36 10.77 0.12 -6.04
N LEU A 37 9.85 -0.59 -5.39
CA LEU A 37 8.53 -0.89 -5.97
C LEU A 37 7.69 0.38 -6.14
N GLU A 38 7.72 1.29 -5.18
CA GLU A 38 6.97 2.56 -5.26
C GLU A 38 7.37 3.37 -6.51
N VAL A 39 8.66 3.43 -6.84
CA VAL A 39 9.12 4.09 -8.08
C VAL A 39 8.47 3.47 -9.31
N ARG A 40 8.46 2.14 -9.43
CA ARG A 40 7.86 1.42 -10.56
C ARG A 40 6.34 1.57 -10.61
N ARG A 41 5.67 1.51 -9.46
CA ARG A 41 4.21 1.73 -9.37
C ARG A 41 3.83 3.13 -9.83
N LEU A 42 4.59 4.16 -9.43
CA LEU A 42 4.35 5.54 -9.86
C LEU A 42 4.56 5.73 -11.36
N GLU A 43 5.51 5.04 -11.97
CA GLU A 43 5.70 5.07 -13.43
C GLU A 43 4.46 4.56 -14.18
N VAL A 44 3.86 3.48 -13.71
CA VAL A 44 2.64 2.89 -14.29
C VAL A 44 1.42 3.79 -14.07
N LEU A 45 1.34 4.49 -12.94
CA LEU A 45 0.21 5.36 -12.60
C LEU A 45 0.32 6.78 -13.18
N ARG A 46 1.50 7.17 -13.67
CA ARG A 46 1.77 8.51 -14.21
C ARG A 46 0.77 8.96 -15.29
N PRO A 47 0.38 8.12 -16.27
CA PRO A 47 -0.58 8.52 -17.31
C PRO A 47 -1.93 8.96 -16.77
N GLU A 48 -2.32 8.44 -15.60
CA GLU A 48 -3.57 8.74 -14.94
C GLU A 48 -3.47 9.90 -13.93
N GLY A 49 -2.27 10.42 -13.69
CA GLY A 49 -2.01 11.44 -12.67
C GLY A 49 -2.29 10.97 -11.24
N LEU A 50 -2.18 9.66 -10.99
CA LEU A 50 -2.45 9.03 -9.70
C LEU A 50 -1.17 8.63 -8.99
N THR A 51 -1.26 8.55 -7.66
CA THR A 51 -0.28 7.92 -6.79
C THR A 51 -0.79 6.55 -6.30
N THR A 52 0.08 5.72 -5.77
CA THR A 52 -0.27 4.44 -5.12
C THR A 52 -1.32 4.62 -4.04
N ALA A 53 -1.18 5.64 -3.21
CA ALA A 53 -2.16 5.95 -2.18
C ALA A 53 -3.51 6.44 -2.73
N ASP A 54 -3.55 7.00 -3.96
CA ASP A 54 -4.82 7.30 -4.63
C ASP A 54 -5.51 6.02 -5.08
N VAL A 55 -4.75 5.10 -5.67
CA VAL A 55 -5.29 3.80 -6.07
C VAL A 55 -5.78 2.99 -4.87
N ASP A 56 -5.10 3.06 -3.72
CA ASP A 56 -5.55 2.39 -2.50
C ASP A 56 -6.91 2.93 -2.02
N VAL A 57 -7.12 4.26 -2.04
CA VAL A 57 -8.44 4.87 -1.80
C VAL A 57 -9.48 4.33 -2.78
N LEU A 58 -9.18 4.36 -4.07
CA LEU A 58 -10.12 3.97 -5.12
C LEU A 58 -10.43 2.46 -5.07
N ALA A 59 -9.42 1.61 -4.82
CA ALA A 59 -9.58 0.18 -4.64
C ALA A 59 -10.40 -0.16 -3.38
N SER A 60 -10.22 0.60 -2.30
CA SER A 60 -11.05 0.47 -1.10
C SER A 60 -12.51 0.77 -1.40
N LEU A 61 -12.80 1.84 -2.14
CA LEU A 61 -14.17 2.17 -2.56
C LEU A 61 -14.74 1.16 -3.56
N TRP A 62 -13.90 0.56 -4.40
CA TRP A 62 -14.32 -0.49 -5.32
C TRP A 62 -14.80 -1.74 -4.58
N ARG A 63 -14.09 -2.14 -3.52
CA ARG A 63 -14.48 -3.26 -2.64
C ARG A 63 -15.74 -2.97 -1.81
N HIS A 64 -16.12 -1.69 -1.66
CA HIS A 64 -17.27 -1.25 -0.86
C HIS A 64 -18.26 -0.45 -1.73
N PRO A 65 -19.04 -1.10 -2.60
CA PRO A 65 -19.93 -0.40 -3.56
C PRO A 65 -21.04 0.40 -2.89
N ALA A 66 -21.43 0.06 -1.65
CA ALA A 66 -22.35 0.85 -0.84
C ALA A 66 -21.78 2.21 -0.45
N GLY A 67 -20.47 2.34 -0.46
CA GLY A 67 -19.69 3.54 -0.06
C GLY A 67 -19.08 3.40 1.32
N LEU A 68 -18.15 4.29 1.62
CA LEU A 68 -17.46 4.38 2.91
C LEU A 68 -17.53 5.81 3.44
N ARG A 69 -17.71 5.97 4.73
CA ARG A 69 -17.47 7.24 5.40
C ARG A 69 -15.96 7.54 5.41
N PRO A 70 -15.51 8.79 5.35
CA PRO A 70 -14.08 9.11 5.36
C PRO A 70 -13.31 8.49 6.54
N ARG A 71 -13.95 8.37 7.72
CA ARG A 71 -13.37 7.74 8.90
C ARG A 71 -13.17 6.23 8.74
N ASP A 72 -14.10 5.57 8.04
CA ASP A 72 -14.07 4.12 7.84
C ASP A 72 -13.10 3.74 6.72
N LEU A 73 -12.95 4.61 5.71
CA LEU A 73 -11.99 4.42 4.63
C LEU A 73 -10.56 4.24 5.15
N ARG A 74 -10.14 4.97 6.19
CA ARG A 74 -8.81 4.82 6.79
C ARG A 74 -8.51 3.40 7.28
N ARG A 75 -9.53 2.66 7.71
CA ARG A 75 -9.37 1.28 8.21
C ARG A 75 -9.26 0.26 7.10
N THR A 76 -9.70 0.62 5.89
CA THR A 76 -9.68 -0.28 4.72
C THR A 76 -8.49 -0.05 3.81
N MET A 77 -7.72 1.03 4.04
CA MET A 77 -6.53 1.35 3.26
C MET A 77 -5.35 0.48 3.70
N MET A 78 -4.57 0.04 2.73
CA MET A 78 -3.34 -0.72 2.97
C MET A 78 -2.12 0.17 3.21
N VAL A 79 -2.16 1.42 2.73
CA VAL A 79 -1.03 2.35 2.80
C VAL A 79 -1.35 3.49 3.76
N GLY A 80 -0.35 3.92 4.53
CA GLY A 80 -0.47 4.97 5.54
C GLY A 80 -1.04 6.28 4.99
N SER A 81 -1.79 6.88 5.83
CA SER A 81 -2.78 7.90 5.57
C SER A 81 -2.26 9.31 5.37
N GLY A 82 -1.31 9.67 4.67
CA GLY A 82 -1.14 11.13 4.40
C GLY A 82 -2.48 11.90 4.51
N THR A 83 -2.53 13.18 4.46
CA THR A 83 -3.77 13.99 4.61
C THR A 83 -4.86 13.51 3.64
N LEU A 84 -5.83 12.75 4.15
CA LEU A 84 -6.87 12.11 3.33
C LEU A 84 -7.79 13.13 2.65
N THR A 85 -8.16 14.21 3.35
CA THR A 85 -9.13 15.20 2.85
C THR A 85 -8.71 15.85 1.52
N PRO A 86 -7.52 16.46 1.38
CA PRO A 86 -7.09 17.03 0.10
C PRO A 86 -6.98 15.99 -1.02
N ARG A 87 -6.66 14.76 -0.70
CA ARG A 87 -6.65 13.65 -1.65
C ARG A 87 -8.03 13.36 -2.19
N LEU A 88 -9.02 13.24 -1.30
CA LEU A 88 -10.42 13.01 -1.67
C LEU A 88 -10.97 14.14 -2.53
N ASP A 89 -10.66 15.40 -2.19
CA ASP A 89 -11.10 16.57 -2.94
C ASP A 89 -10.52 16.55 -4.36
N ARG A 90 -9.24 16.24 -4.50
CA ARG A 90 -8.57 16.10 -5.80
C ARG A 90 -9.17 14.95 -6.64
N LEU A 91 -9.39 13.80 -6.03
CA LEU A 91 -9.98 12.63 -6.72
C LEU A 91 -11.43 12.88 -7.13
N GLU A 92 -12.20 13.62 -6.32
CA GLU A 92 -13.56 14.02 -6.67
C GLU A 92 -13.57 15.02 -7.82
N ALA A 93 -12.72 16.06 -7.77
CA ALA A 93 -12.56 17.04 -8.85
C ALA A 93 -12.12 16.40 -10.17
N ALA A 94 -11.29 15.34 -10.11
CA ALA A 94 -10.87 14.55 -11.26
C ALA A 94 -11.90 13.51 -11.73
N GLY A 95 -13.07 13.42 -11.07
CA GLY A 95 -14.16 12.53 -11.47
C GLY A 95 -13.95 11.04 -11.16
N TRP A 96 -13.02 10.69 -10.27
CA TRP A 96 -12.80 9.31 -9.86
C TRP A 96 -13.81 8.82 -8.83
N LEU A 97 -14.19 9.68 -7.91
CA LEU A 97 -15.16 9.40 -6.84
C LEU A 97 -16.16 10.57 -6.73
N ARG A 98 -17.18 10.37 -5.93
CA ARG A 98 -18.16 11.39 -5.56
C ARG A 98 -18.62 11.22 -4.13
N ARG A 99 -19.02 12.31 -3.48
CA ARG A 99 -19.71 12.28 -2.20
C ARG A 99 -21.21 12.20 -2.42
N ARG A 100 -21.91 11.38 -1.64
CA ARG A 100 -23.36 11.34 -1.60
C ARG A 100 -23.86 11.40 -0.16
N PRO A 101 -25.13 11.77 0.09
CA PRO A 101 -25.72 11.70 1.44
C PRO A 101 -25.54 10.29 2.02
N ASP A 102 -25.23 10.23 3.32
CA ASP A 102 -25.20 8.99 4.05
C ASP A 102 -26.65 8.52 4.31
N PRO A 103 -27.04 7.29 3.96
CA PRO A 103 -28.38 6.81 4.20
C PRO A 103 -28.73 6.68 5.69
N ASP A 104 -27.71 6.51 6.57
CA ASP A 104 -27.90 6.30 8.01
C ASP A 104 -27.65 7.58 8.83
N ASP A 105 -27.17 8.66 8.21
CA ASP A 105 -26.85 9.94 8.87
C ASP A 105 -27.13 11.12 7.92
N LEU A 106 -28.21 11.82 8.16
CA LEU A 106 -28.65 12.97 7.34
C LEU A 106 -27.59 14.09 7.20
N ARG A 107 -26.65 14.20 8.14
CA ARG A 107 -25.54 15.17 8.12
C ARG A 107 -24.25 14.57 7.54
N GLY A 108 -24.20 13.25 7.41
CA GLY A 108 -23.05 12.51 6.94
C GLY A 108 -22.92 12.49 5.42
N ARG A 109 -21.73 12.14 4.96
CA ARG A 109 -21.44 11.87 3.56
C ARG A 109 -20.69 10.55 3.44
N VAL A 110 -21.06 9.75 2.44
CA VAL A 110 -20.31 8.58 2.03
C VAL A 110 -19.61 8.82 0.70
N LEU A 111 -18.45 8.26 0.57
CA LEU A 111 -17.64 8.26 -0.64
C LEU A 111 -17.99 7.03 -1.47
N VAL A 112 -18.25 7.22 -2.75
CA VAL A 112 -18.46 6.14 -3.71
C VAL A 112 -17.65 6.39 -4.97
N LEU A 113 -17.26 5.36 -5.69
CA LEU A 113 -16.67 5.55 -7.01
C LEU A 113 -17.68 6.22 -7.95
N ALA A 114 -17.21 7.18 -8.73
CA ALA A 114 -17.92 7.62 -9.91
C ALA A 114 -17.94 6.51 -10.97
N GLU A 115 -18.82 6.58 -11.95
CA GLU A 115 -18.96 5.54 -12.97
C GLU A 115 -17.65 5.30 -13.75
N ALA A 116 -16.95 6.38 -14.11
CA ALA A 116 -15.64 6.29 -14.75
C ALA A 116 -14.62 5.57 -13.87
N GLY A 117 -14.56 5.90 -12.57
CA GLY A 117 -13.69 5.25 -11.60
C GLY A 117 -13.99 3.76 -11.47
N ARG A 118 -15.28 3.39 -11.38
CA ARG A 118 -15.69 1.99 -11.25
C ARG A 118 -15.21 1.12 -12.42
N ARG A 119 -15.18 1.64 -13.63
CA ARG A 119 -14.69 0.92 -14.82
C ARG A 119 -13.18 0.84 -14.89
N ARG A 120 -12.46 1.89 -14.43
CA ARG A 120 -11.00 2.01 -14.61
C ARG A 120 -10.19 1.41 -13.48
N VAL A 121 -10.70 1.41 -12.24
CA VAL A 121 -9.96 0.92 -11.06
C VAL A 121 -9.47 -0.52 -11.20
N PRO A 122 -10.25 -1.51 -11.70
CA PRO A 122 -9.73 -2.87 -11.88
C PRO A 122 -8.48 -2.92 -12.73
N HIS A 123 -8.45 -2.19 -13.85
CA HIS A 123 -7.27 -2.14 -14.71
C HIS A 123 -6.05 -1.51 -14.02
N LEU A 124 -6.23 -0.45 -13.22
CA LEU A 124 -5.13 0.13 -12.44
C LEU A 124 -4.55 -0.88 -11.46
N VAL A 125 -5.42 -1.65 -10.79
CA VAL A 125 -4.99 -2.71 -9.87
C VAL A 125 -4.24 -3.81 -10.62
N GLU A 126 -4.70 -4.23 -11.79
CA GLU A 126 -3.99 -5.20 -12.64
C GLU A 126 -2.59 -4.72 -13.03
N CYS A 127 -2.43 -3.44 -13.40
CA CYS A 127 -1.14 -2.86 -13.70
C CYS A 127 -0.18 -2.89 -12.49
N LEU A 128 -0.67 -2.58 -11.30
CA LEU A 128 0.12 -2.66 -10.07
C LEU A 128 0.50 -4.10 -9.73
N LEU A 129 -0.44 -5.03 -9.84
CA LEU A 129 -0.17 -6.46 -9.65
C LEU A 129 0.88 -6.99 -10.63
N ALA A 130 0.90 -6.50 -11.87
CA ALA A 130 1.93 -6.88 -12.85
C ALA A 130 3.33 -6.46 -12.37
N VAL A 131 3.50 -5.23 -11.87
CA VAL A 131 4.76 -4.73 -11.30
C VAL A 131 5.20 -5.58 -10.11
N GLU A 132 4.29 -5.93 -9.21
CA GLU A 132 4.56 -6.72 -8.02
C GLU A 132 4.95 -8.17 -8.37
N ASN A 133 4.20 -8.79 -9.26
CA ASN A 133 4.48 -10.16 -9.72
C ASN A 133 5.80 -10.25 -10.48
N GLU A 134 6.16 -9.23 -11.28
CA GLU A 134 7.46 -9.17 -11.94
C GLU A 134 8.60 -9.13 -10.91
N ALA A 135 8.47 -8.34 -9.85
CA ALA A 135 9.47 -8.29 -8.79
C ALA A 135 9.60 -9.63 -8.05
N LEU A 136 8.52 -10.37 -7.87
CA LEU A 136 8.51 -11.69 -7.24
C LEU A 136 9.04 -12.81 -8.16
N ALA A 137 9.16 -12.60 -9.48
CA ALA A 137 9.64 -13.60 -10.43
C ALA A 137 11.08 -14.07 -10.16
N ALA A 138 11.87 -13.29 -9.38
CA ALA A 138 13.21 -13.71 -8.92
C ALA A 138 13.18 -14.85 -7.87
N LEU A 139 12.00 -15.19 -7.33
CA LEU A 139 11.85 -16.17 -6.27
C LEU A 139 11.00 -17.38 -6.72
N PRO A 140 11.35 -18.60 -6.31
CA PRO A 140 10.47 -19.74 -6.51
C PRO A 140 9.19 -19.58 -5.68
N ARG A 141 8.07 -20.12 -6.18
CA ARG A 141 6.74 -19.98 -5.54
C ARG A 141 6.75 -20.37 -4.06
N THR A 142 7.44 -21.45 -3.71
CA THR A 142 7.57 -21.92 -2.33
C THR A 142 8.25 -20.92 -1.39
N ALA A 143 9.20 -20.11 -1.92
CA ALA A 143 9.83 -19.04 -1.14
C ALA A 143 8.87 -17.88 -0.95
N VAL A 144 8.10 -17.50 -1.98
CA VAL A 144 7.05 -16.46 -1.87
C VAL A 144 6.02 -16.86 -0.82
N ASP A 145 5.48 -18.09 -0.87
CA ASP A 145 4.46 -18.57 0.07
C ASP A 145 4.99 -18.56 1.52
N ARG A 146 6.26 -18.90 1.73
CA ARG A 146 6.92 -18.82 3.04
C ARG A 146 7.02 -17.38 3.53
N LEU A 147 7.50 -16.45 2.68
CA LEU A 147 7.61 -15.04 3.02
C LEU A 147 6.26 -14.42 3.36
N VAL A 148 5.21 -14.74 2.62
CA VAL A 148 3.84 -14.31 2.93
C VAL A 148 3.43 -14.74 4.33
N GLY A 149 3.69 -16.01 4.70
CA GLY A 149 3.38 -16.52 6.03
C GLY A 149 4.21 -15.86 7.14
N ASP A 150 5.52 -15.67 6.91
CA ASP A 150 6.43 -15.10 7.90
C ASP A 150 6.13 -13.60 8.14
N LEU A 151 5.94 -12.83 7.08
CA LEU A 151 5.58 -11.42 7.16
C LEU A 151 4.17 -11.22 7.73
N GLY A 152 3.23 -12.12 7.42
CA GLY A 152 1.89 -12.10 8.01
C GLY A 152 1.93 -12.27 9.53
N ARG A 153 2.74 -13.22 10.05
CA ARG A 153 2.93 -13.39 11.51
C ARG A 153 3.56 -12.15 12.16
N LEU A 154 4.56 -11.57 11.51
CA LEU A 154 5.20 -10.34 11.99
C LEU A 154 4.21 -9.18 12.03
N LEU A 155 3.41 -9.00 10.96
CA LEU A 155 2.40 -7.95 10.89
C LEU A 155 1.36 -8.09 12.00
N SER A 156 0.79 -9.29 12.18
CA SER A 156 -0.18 -9.55 13.26
C SER A 156 0.40 -9.23 14.64
N SER A 157 1.67 -9.60 14.90
CA SER A 157 2.31 -9.31 16.19
C SER A 157 2.48 -7.80 16.46
N LEU A 158 2.60 -6.99 15.39
CA LEU A 158 2.71 -5.53 15.51
C LEU A 158 1.34 -4.85 15.64
N GLU A 159 0.30 -5.41 15.01
CA GLU A 159 -1.08 -4.90 15.09
C GLU A 159 -1.74 -5.25 16.44
N ASP A 160 -1.42 -6.42 17.01
CA ASP A 160 -1.91 -6.90 18.30
C ASP A 160 -1.07 -6.40 19.49
N GLY A 161 0.07 -5.73 19.23
CA GLY A 161 0.96 -5.19 20.25
C GLY A 161 0.33 -4.06 21.05
N PRO A 162 0.89 -3.73 22.24
CA PRO A 162 0.35 -2.65 23.05
C PRO A 162 0.36 -1.32 22.29
N PRO A 163 -0.68 -0.48 22.50
CA PRO A 163 -0.80 0.81 21.84
C PRO A 163 0.32 1.78 22.23
#